data_7731b9c439789c0aadb70e7636d80f4b
#
_entry.id   7731b9c439789c0aadb70e7636d80f4b
#
_cell.length_a   1.000
_cell.length_b   1.000
_cell.length_c   1.000
_cell.angle_alpha   90.00
_cell.angle_beta   90.00
_cell.angle_gamma   90.00
#
_symmetry.space_group_name_H-M   'P 1'
#
loop_
_entity.id
_entity.type
_entity.pdbx_description
1 polymer ?
#
loop_
_entity_poly.entity_id
_entity_poly.type
_entity_poly.pdbx_seq_one_letter_code
_entity_poly.pdbx_strand_id
1 'polypeptide(L)'
;MEFNQEVKKATDPIYQKISKVMPEIEWLIHAPYIYKINKLKKEKNAVILAHNYQTPEIYHGIADFSADSLALAVEASKTSADIILMAGVHFMAETAKLMSPNKKVLLPDMDAGCSLSSSITGKDVRLLKEKYPGVPVVSYVNTSADVKAETDVCCTSANAVKIVKSLNVKKVIFLPDDYLAKYVASQTDVEIISWKGICIVHDQFNENEINNIRKNNPGIKIIAHPECPPEVIKASDFAGSTSGMINYVKDNQPKKVMMVTECSMSDNIQVENPNVEFIRPCNICPHMKKITLPKILDCLENETGEIIMDQETISKARLSVEKMVAIGR
;
A
#
# COMPACT_ATOMS: atom_id res chain seq x y z
N MET A 1 4.83 2.26 29.19
CA MET A 1 6.28 1.94 29.14
C MET A 1 7.05 3.23 29.33
N GLU A 2 8.19 3.20 30.02
CA GLU A 2 8.94 4.40 30.35
C GLU A 2 10.09 4.62 29.38
N PHE A 3 10.34 5.88 29.01
CA PHE A 3 11.51 6.30 28.27
C PHE A 3 12.70 6.43 29.23
N ASN A 4 13.64 5.50 29.16
CA ASN A 4 14.84 5.44 30.00
C ASN A 4 16.12 5.47 29.15
N GLN A 5 17.29 5.42 29.79
CA GLN A 5 18.58 5.50 29.11
C GLN A 5 18.84 4.34 28.13
N GLU A 6 18.35 3.15 28.42
CA GLU A 6 18.48 1.99 27.54
C GLU A 6 17.64 2.19 26.26
N VAL A 7 16.37 2.59 26.43
CA VAL A 7 15.48 2.94 25.32
C VAL A 7 16.09 4.04 24.48
N LYS A 8 16.55 5.13 25.13
CA LYS A 8 17.19 6.24 24.44
C LYS A 8 18.36 5.75 23.58
N LYS A 9 19.32 5.06 24.17
CA LYS A 9 20.52 4.56 23.46
C LYS A 9 20.17 3.69 22.26
N ALA A 10 19.15 2.84 22.39
CA ALA A 10 18.73 1.93 21.33
C ALA A 10 17.97 2.63 20.19
N THR A 11 17.25 3.72 20.48
CA THR A 11 16.33 4.37 19.55
C THR A 11 16.81 5.74 19.04
N ASP A 12 17.81 6.37 19.66
CA ASP A 12 18.40 7.65 19.19
C ASP A 12 18.81 7.63 17.71
N PRO A 13 19.44 6.57 17.15
CA PRO A 13 19.79 6.56 15.73
C PRO A 13 18.56 6.65 14.80
N ILE A 14 17.44 6.07 15.22
CA ILE A 14 16.17 6.15 14.47
C ILE A 14 15.63 7.57 14.57
N TYR A 15 15.60 8.15 15.78
CA TYR A 15 15.11 9.51 15.98
C TYR A 15 15.91 10.54 15.18
N GLN A 16 17.23 10.44 15.19
CA GLN A 16 18.08 11.34 14.39
C GLN A 16 17.69 11.33 12.89
N LYS A 17 17.29 10.16 12.37
CA LYS A 17 16.84 10.03 10.98
C LYS A 17 15.51 10.76 10.73
N ILE A 18 14.55 10.65 11.67
CA ILE A 18 13.16 11.13 11.47
C ILE A 18 12.81 12.42 12.21
N SER A 19 13.75 13.05 12.92
CA SER A 19 13.52 14.23 13.76
C SER A 19 12.92 15.44 13.03
N LYS A 20 13.07 15.52 11.70
CA LYS A 20 12.45 16.57 10.88
C LYS A 20 10.93 16.39 10.67
N VAL A 21 10.44 15.18 10.84
CA VAL A 21 9.02 14.81 10.62
C VAL A 21 8.34 14.27 11.88
N MET A 22 9.11 14.09 12.97
CA MET A 22 8.62 13.56 14.25
C MET A 22 9.06 14.49 15.40
N PRO A 23 8.13 15.23 16.03
CA PRO A 23 8.44 16.05 17.20
C PRO A 23 9.00 15.22 18.37
N GLU A 24 9.94 15.79 19.14
CA GLU A 24 10.58 15.09 20.26
C GLU A 24 9.56 14.61 21.31
N ILE A 25 8.54 15.41 21.58
CA ILE A 25 7.49 15.04 22.54
C ILE A 25 6.72 13.78 22.13
N GLU A 26 6.47 13.60 20.83
CA GLU A 26 5.83 12.39 20.29
C GLU A 26 6.82 11.22 20.31
N TRP A 27 8.10 11.49 19.99
CA TRP A 27 9.13 10.48 20.03
C TRP A 27 9.28 9.83 21.40
N LEU A 28 9.22 10.61 22.49
CA LEU A 28 9.30 10.09 23.85
C LEU A 28 8.19 9.08 24.17
N ILE A 29 7.04 9.21 23.50
CA ILE A 29 5.92 8.26 23.64
C ILE A 29 6.18 7.01 22.80
N HIS A 30 6.72 7.15 21.58
CA HIS A 30 6.89 6.07 20.61
C HIS A 30 8.13 5.20 20.87
N ALA A 31 9.23 5.80 21.32
CA ALA A 31 10.51 5.12 21.47
C ALA A 31 10.47 3.86 22.36
N PRO A 32 9.74 3.83 23.50
CA PRO A 32 9.63 2.61 24.31
C PRO A 32 8.94 1.45 23.60
N TYR A 33 7.93 1.75 22.75
CA TYR A 33 7.27 0.74 21.92
C TYR A 33 8.21 0.24 20.82
N ILE A 34 8.89 1.15 20.13
CA ILE A 34 9.85 0.82 19.07
C ILE A 34 10.96 -0.09 19.61
N TYR A 35 11.51 0.25 20.78
CA TYR A 35 12.52 -0.56 21.44
C TYR A 35 12.02 -1.99 21.70
N LYS A 36 10.84 -2.11 22.33
CA LYS A 36 10.27 -3.41 22.71
C LYS A 36 9.89 -4.26 21.48
N ILE A 37 9.27 -3.64 20.48
CA ILE A 37 8.91 -4.32 19.21
C ILE A 37 10.18 -4.83 18.52
N ASN A 38 11.21 -3.99 18.39
CA ASN A 38 12.47 -4.37 17.73
C ASN A 38 13.24 -5.48 18.47
N LYS A 39 13.05 -5.60 19.78
CA LYS A 39 13.56 -6.72 20.56
C LYS A 39 12.74 -7.98 20.31
N LEU A 40 11.42 -7.87 20.47
CA LEU A 40 10.49 -9.00 20.40
C LEU A 40 10.46 -9.65 19.00
N LYS A 41 10.52 -8.87 17.91
CA LYS A 41 10.55 -9.45 16.56
C LYS A 41 11.79 -10.33 16.30
N LYS A 42 12.94 -10.00 16.93
CA LYS A 42 14.14 -10.84 16.87
C LYS A 42 13.97 -12.13 17.67
N GLU A 43 13.41 -12.02 18.88
CA GLU A 43 13.17 -13.17 19.74
C GLU A 43 12.19 -14.16 19.13
N LYS A 44 11.21 -13.67 18.37
CA LYS A 44 10.16 -14.48 17.73
C LYS A 44 10.47 -14.87 16.27
N ASN A 45 11.64 -14.54 15.75
CA ASN A 45 11.96 -14.69 14.33
C ASN A 45 10.85 -14.14 13.43
N ALA A 46 10.43 -12.90 13.72
CA ALA A 46 9.37 -12.19 13.01
C ALA A 46 9.94 -11.09 12.11
N VAL A 47 9.31 -10.89 10.94
CA VAL A 47 9.56 -9.77 10.03
C VAL A 47 8.34 -8.85 10.00
N ILE A 48 8.58 -7.53 10.04
CA ILE A 48 7.52 -6.52 9.90
C ILE A 48 7.60 -5.93 8.51
N LEU A 49 6.56 -6.18 7.71
CA LEU A 49 6.36 -5.63 6.37
C LEU A 49 5.41 -4.44 6.45
N ALA A 50 5.87 -3.24 6.09
CA ALA A 50 5.09 -2.01 6.19
C ALA A 50 4.76 -1.42 4.82
N HIS A 51 3.50 -1.00 4.64
CA HIS A 51 3.11 -0.26 3.45
C HIS A 51 3.60 1.20 3.51
N ASN A 52 3.84 1.81 2.35
CA ASN A 52 4.30 3.20 2.22
C ASN A 52 3.41 4.25 2.91
N TYR A 53 2.14 3.92 3.23
CA TYR A 53 1.18 4.77 3.93
C TYR A 53 1.21 4.63 5.46
N GLN A 54 2.12 3.85 6.00
CA GLN A 54 2.31 3.80 7.45
C GLN A 54 2.98 5.08 7.96
N THR A 55 2.72 5.39 9.23
CA THR A 55 3.31 6.56 9.91
C THR A 55 4.83 6.41 10.07
N PRO A 56 5.59 7.53 10.18
CA PRO A 56 7.05 7.49 10.24
C PRO A 56 7.62 6.60 11.35
N GLU A 57 6.98 6.53 12.51
CA GLU A 57 7.42 5.69 13.63
C GLU A 57 7.29 4.18 13.33
N ILE A 58 6.34 3.80 12.47
CA ILE A 58 6.20 2.42 11.98
C ILE A 58 7.16 2.19 10.83
N TYR A 59 7.13 3.06 9.82
CA TYR A 59 7.88 2.94 8.57
C TYR A 59 9.39 2.92 8.80
N HIS A 60 9.91 3.83 9.62
CA HIS A 60 11.34 3.96 9.90
C HIS A 60 11.77 3.34 11.22
N GLY A 61 10.83 3.15 12.16
CA GLY A 61 11.14 2.72 13.52
C GLY A 61 11.19 1.22 13.71
N ILE A 62 10.30 0.49 13.08
CA ILE A 62 10.12 -0.95 13.34
C ILE A 62 10.04 -1.83 12.09
N ALA A 63 9.71 -1.28 10.92
CA ALA A 63 9.64 -2.07 9.70
C ALA A 63 11.01 -2.62 9.29
N ASP A 64 11.04 -3.87 8.88
CA ASP A 64 12.21 -4.50 8.27
C ASP A 64 12.25 -4.23 6.77
N PHE A 65 11.07 -4.12 6.17
CA PHE A 65 10.90 -3.78 4.78
C PHE A 65 9.66 -2.90 4.58
N SER A 66 9.84 -1.77 3.91
CA SER A 66 8.77 -0.82 3.61
C SER A 66 8.66 -0.61 2.11
N ALA A 67 7.45 -0.78 1.55
CA ALA A 67 7.25 -0.72 0.10
C ALA A 67 5.78 -0.57 -0.30
N ASP A 68 5.54 -0.64 -1.64
CA ASP A 68 4.22 -0.84 -2.21
C ASP A 68 3.75 -2.31 -2.11
N SER A 69 2.48 -2.55 -2.41
CA SER A 69 1.85 -3.87 -2.29
C SER A 69 2.54 -4.96 -3.13
N LEU A 70 3.10 -4.62 -4.31
CA LEU A 70 3.79 -5.60 -5.17
C LEU A 70 5.10 -6.06 -4.52
N ALA A 71 5.91 -5.11 -4.06
CA ALA A 71 7.18 -5.43 -3.42
C ALA A 71 6.97 -6.14 -2.08
N LEU A 72 5.92 -5.78 -1.30
CA LEU A 72 5.55 -6.49 -0.06
C LEU A 72 5.14 -7.94 -0.34
N ALA A 73 4.38 -8.22 -1.41
CA ALA A 73 4.03 -9.58 -1.82
C ALA A 73 5.28 -10.40 -2.19
N VAL A 74 6.22 -9.81 -2.92
CA VAL A 74 7.50 -10.44 -3.28
C VAL A 74 8.33 -10.73 -2.04
N GLU A 75 8.44 -9.77 -1.11
CA GLU A 75 9.21 -9.94 0.12
C GLU A 75 8.59 -11.01 1.03
N ALA A 76 7.26 -11.02 1.15
CA ALA A 76 6.56 -12.07 1.90
C ALA A 76 6.91 -13.48 1.38
N SER A 77 7.09 -13.65 0.06
CA SER A 77 7.44 -14.94 -0.55
C SER A 77 8.88 -15.38 -0.31
N LYS A 78 9.79 -14.44 0.00
CA LYS A 78 11.23 -14.69 0.11
C LYS A 78 11.75 -14.76 1.54
N THR A 79 11.05 -14.13 2.48
CA THR A 79 11.52 -14.06 3.87
C THR A 79 11.72 -15.42 4.49
N SER A 80 12.78 -15.58 5.29
CA SER A 80 13.04 -16.79 6.10
C SER A 80 12.37 -16.74 7.47
N ALA A 81 11.79 -15.61 7.88
CA ALA A 81 11.12 -15.46 9.17
C ALA A 81 9.93 -16.44 9.31
N ASP A 82 9.65 -16.87 10.54
CA ASP A 82 8.51 -17.74 10.85
C ASP A 82 7.20 -16.98 10.90
N ILE A 83 7.28 -15.72 11.34
CA ILE A 83 6.14 -14.82 11.50
C ILE A 83 6.31 -13.62 10.56
N ILE A 84 5.27 -13.32 9.79
CA ILE A 84 5.14 -12.08 9.02
C ILE A 84 4.08 -11.21 9.71
N LEU A 85 4.48 -10.06 10.26
CA LEU A 85 3.53 -9.06 10.72
C LEU A 85 3.32 -8.03 9.62
N MET A 86 2.07 -7.88 9.17
CA MET A 86 1.70 -6.91 8.14
C MET A 86 1.29 -5.58 8.78
N ALA A 87 2.16 -4.58 8.72
CA ALA A 87 1.80 -3.19 9.00
C ALA A 87 1.18 -2.57 7.74
N GLY A 88 -0.09 -2.90 7.53
CA GLY A 88 -0.89 -2.56 6.36
C GLY A 88 -2.36 -2.86 6.62
N VAL A 89 -3.10 -3.21 5.57
CA VAL A 89 -4.53 -3.53 5.66
C VAL A 89 -4.81 -4.99 5.33
N HIS A 90 -6.03 -5.45 5.62
CA HIS A 90 -6.42 -6.86 5.61
C HIS A 90 -6.05 -7.59 4.31
N PHE A 91 -6.40 -7.04 3.13
CA PHE A 91 -6.08 -7.68 1.85
C PHE A 91 -4.56 -7.85 1.60
N MET A 92 -3.72 -6.98 2.21
CA MET A 92 -2.26 -7.11 2.12
C MET A 92 -1.77 -8.27 2.97
N ALA A 93 -2.34 -8.45 4.16
CA ALA A 93 -2.05 -9.60 5.02
C ALA A 93 -2.54 -10.91 4.38
N GLU A 94 -3.72 -10.93 3.76
CA GLU A 94 -4.17 -12.06 2.93
C GLU A 94 -3.20 -12.35 1.80
N THR A 95 -2.75 -11.32 1.07
CA THR A 95 -1.78 -11.48 -0.02
C THR A 95 -0.45 -12.07 0.49
N ALA A 96 0.05 -11.61 1.64
CA ALA A 96 1.23 -12.20 2.27
C ALA A 96 1.00 -13.68 2.65
N LYS A 97 -0.18 -14.03 3.17
CA LYS A 97 -0.56 -15.42 3.48
C LYS A 97 -0.65 -16.29 2.23
N LEU A 98 -1.20 -15.76 1.12
CA LEU A 98 -1.22 -16.45 -0.17
C LEU A 98 0.20 -16.75 -0.67
N MET A 99 1.13 -15.81 -0.52
CA MET A 99 2.52 -15.97 -0.97
C MET A 99 3.35 -16.83 -0.03
N SER A 100 2.98 -16.94 1.25
CA SER A 100 3.65 -17.73 2.27
C SER A 100 2.65 -18.53 3.12
N PRO A 101 1.94 -19.52 2.54
CA PRO A 101 0.83 -20.22 3.20
C PRO A 101 1.22 -20.97 4.48
N ASN A 102 2.48 -21.40 4.58
CA ASN A 102 2.99 -22.15 5.72
C ASN A 102 3.49 -21.24 6.88
N LYS A 103 3.54 -19.93 6.67
CA LYS A 103 3.99 -18.99 7.70
C LYS A 103 2.80 -18.44 8.48
N LYS A 104 3.05 -18.05 9.71
CA LYS A 104 2.09 -17.29 10.50
C LYS A 104 2.10 -15.86 9.99
N VAL A 105 0.96 -15.37 9.49
CA VAL A 105 0.79 -13.98 9.05
C VAL A 105 -0.15 -13.28 10.00
N LEU A 106 0.32 -12.22 10.64
CA LEU A 106 -0.39 -11.46 11.66
C LEU A 106 -0.78 -10.08 11.13
N LEU A 107 -1.99 -9.64 11.45
CA LEU A 107 -2.50 -8.29 11.22
C LEU A 107 -2.87 -7.67 12.58
N PRO A 108 -2.25 -6.54 12.99
CA PRO A 108 -2.45 -5.95 14.32
C PRO A 108 -3.86 -5.45 14.60
N ASP A 109 -4.66 -5.22 13.56
CA ASP A 109 -6.07 -4.84 13.66
C ASP A 109 -6.85 -5.45 12.51
N MET A 110 -7.73 -6.41 12.81
CA MET A 110 -8.53 -7.12 11.80
C MET A 110 -9.56 -6.23 11.09
N ASP A 111 -9.89 -5.08 11.68
CA ASP A 111 -10.77 -4.07 11.07
C ASP A 111 -10.01 -3.07 10.17
N ALA A 112 -8.71 -3.24 9.99
CA ALA A 112 -7.92 -2.48 9.03
C ALA A 112 -8.29 -2.89 7.60
N GLY A 113 -9.45 -2.47 7.12
CA GLY A 113 -10.04 -2.81 5.82
C GLY A 113 -9.57 -1.93 4.66
N CYS A 114 -10.36 -1.90 3.60
CA CYS A 114 -10.15 -1.05 2.42
C CYS A 114 -11.47 -0.84 1.69
N SER A 115 -11.80 0.40 1.31
CA SER A 115 -13.05 0.71 0.60
C SER A 115 -13.16 -0.02 -0.74
N LEU A 116 -12.05 -0.20 -1.44
CA LEU A 116 -12.00 -0.96 -2.69
C LEU A 116 -12.27 -2.45 -2.43
N SER A 117 -11.59 -3.03 -1.44
CA SER A 117 -11.77 -4.45 -1.10
C SER A 117 -13.20 -4.76 -0.64
N SER A 118 -13.86 -3.82 0.05
CA SER A 118 -15.22 -3.97 0.52
C SER A 118 -16.29 -3.73 -0.57
N SER A 119 -15.90 -3.22 -1.74
CA SER A 119 -16.85 -2.86 -2.81
C SER A 119 -17.28 -4.03 -3.68
N ILE A 120 -16.62 -5.19 -3.60
CA ILE A 120 -16.82 -6.34 -4.48
C ILE A 120 -16.53 -7.65 -3.74
N THR A 121 -17.23 -8.70 -4.13
CA THR A 121 -17.08 -10.07 -3.61
C THR A 121 -16.75 -11.05 -4.73
N GLY A 122 -16.25 -12.25 -4.39
CA GLY A 122 -16.03 -13.32 -5.38
C GLY A 122 -17.30 -13.73 -6.12
N LYS A 123 -18.49 -13.63 -5.45
CA LYS A 123 -19.78 -13.86 -6.11
C LYS A 123 -20.04 -12.85 -7.24
N ASP A 124 -19.71 -11.57 -7.03
CA ASP A 124 -19.86 -10.53 -8.05
C ASP A 124 -18.96 -10.82 -9.25
N VAL A 125 -17.74 -11.30 -9.00
CA VAL A 125 -16.81 -11.69 -10.09
C VAL A 125 -17.38 -12.84 -10.90
N ARG A 126 -17.97 -13.87 -10.27
CA ARG A 126 -18.64 -14.97 -11.00
C ARG A 126 -19.78 -14.48 -11.88
N LEU A 127 -20.63 -13.58 -11.37
CA LEU A 127 -21.69 -12.97 -12.15
C LEU A 127 -21.17 -12.15 -13.35
N LEU A 128 -20.04 -11.46 -13.17
CA LEU A 128 -19.39 -10.75 -14.27
C LEU A 128 -18.84 -11.72 -15.34
N LYS A 129 -18.26 -12.85 -14.94
CA LYS A 129 -17.79 -13.89 -15.88
C LYS A 129 -18.94 -14.52 -16.65
N GLU A 130 -20.09 -14.74 -16.02
CA GLU A 130 -21.32 -15.21 -16.69
C GLU A 130 -21.84 -14.18 -17.71
N LYS A 131 -21.81 -12.90 -17.35
CA LYS A 131 -22.26 -11.80 -18.24
C LYS A 131 -21.30 -11.56 -19.40
N TYR A 132 -20.00 -11.79 -19.22
CA TYR A 132 -18.96 -11.56 -20.21
C TYR A 132 -18.10 -12.82 -20.41
N PRO A 133 -18.65 -13.88 -21.01
CA PRO A 133 -17.98 -15.17 -21.13
C PRO A 133 -16.69 -15.04 -21.96
N GLY A 134 -15.60 -15.64 -21.45
CA GLY A 134 -14.29 -15.65 -22.11
C GLY A 134 -13.48 -14.35 -21.99
N VAL A 135 -14.02 -13.30 -21.35
CA VAL A 135 -13.27 -12.07 -21.07
C VAL A 135 -12.43 -12.26 -19.81
N PRO A 136 -11.08 -12.09 -19.88
CA PRO A 136 -10.24 -12.28 -18.71
C PRO A 136 -10.47 -11.20 -17.63
N VAL A 137 -10.35 -11.63 -16.38
CA VAL A 137 -10.50 -10.78 -15.19
C VAL A 137 -9.13 -10.35 -14.67
N VAL A 138 -8.87 -9.06 -14.65
CA VAL A 138 -7.72 -8.41 -14.02
C VAL A 138 -8.20 -7.75 -12.74
N SER A 139 -7.70 -8.16 -11.58
CA SER A 139 -8.06 -7.53 -10.32
C SER A 139 -6.89 -6.80 -9.70
N TYR A 140 -7.11 -5.55 -9.35
CA TYR A 140 -6.23 -4.83 -8.46
C TYR A 140 -6.11 -5.60 -7.13
N VAL A 141 -4.91 -5.71 -6.56
CA VAL A 141 -4.67 -6.47 -5.31
C VAL A 141 -5.47 -5.97 -4.11
N ASN A 142 -6.05 -4.77 -4.19
CA ASN A 142 -6.93 -4.17 -3.20
C ASN A 142 -8.31 -4.85 -3.20
N THR A 143 -8.31 -6.15 -3.11
CA THR A 143 -9.46 -7.07 -3.08
C THR A 143 -9.19 -8.19 -2.09
N SER A 144 -10.25 -8.86 -1.62
CA SER A 144 -10.15 -10.02 -0.72
C SER A 144 -9.62 -11.28 -1.45
N ALA A 145 -9.25 -12.29 -0.67
CA ALA A 145 -8.76 -13.55 -1.23
C ALA A 145 -9.82 -14.29 -2.06
N ASP A 146 -11.12 -14.19 -1.71
CA ASP A 146 -12.21 -14.79 -2.49
C ASP A 146 -12.36 -14.15 -3.87
N VAL A 147 -12.17 -12.84 -3.99
CA VAL A 147 -12.11 -12.13 -5.29
C VAL A 147 -10.90 -12.58 -6.08
N LYS A 148 -9.73 -12.69 -5.44
CA LYS A 148 -8.50 -13.18 -6.07
C LYS A 148 -8.61 -14.60 -6.58
N ALA A 149 -9.38 -15.45 -5.89
CA ALA A 149 -9.66 -16.84 -6.30
C ALA A 149 -10.46 -16.94 -7.61
N GLU A 150 -11.25 -15.91 -7.91
CA GLU A 150 -12.02 -15.80 -9.16
C GLU A 150 -11.31 -14.99 -10.26
N THR A 151 -10.10 -14.50 -9.98
CA THR A 151 -9.33 -13.60 -10.85
C THR A 151 -8.33 -14.37 -11.72
N ASP A 152 -8.18 -14.00 -12.99
CA ASP A 152 -7.20 -14.61 -13.89
C ASP A 152 -5.77 -14.12 -13.61
N VAL A 153 -5.62 -12.84 -13.31
CA VAL A 153 -4.34 -12.21 -12.91
C VAL A 153 -4.58 -10.98 -12.04
N CYS A 154 -3.85 -10.86 -10.94
CA CYS A 154 -3.83 -9.65 -10.13
C CYS A 154 -2.92 -8.58 -10.75
N CYS A 155 -3.11 -7.31 -10.35
CA CYS A 155 -2.21 -6.22 -10.66
C CYS A 155 -2.04 -5.30 -9.44
N THR A 156 -1.06 -4.41 -9.51
CA THR A 156 -0.95 -3.22 -8.66
C THR A 156 -0.94 -1.97 -9.54
N SER A 157 -1.06 -0.78 -8.95
CA SER A 157 -0.89 0.48 -9.71
C SER A 157 0.47 0.58 -10.40
N ALA A 158 1.48 -0.18 -9.94
CA ALA A 158 2.81 -0.21 -10.55
C ALA A 158 2.87 -0.97 -11.89
N ASN A 159 1.98 -1.93 -12.10
CA ASN A 159 2.05 -2.82 -13.27
C ASN A 159 0.72 -3.08 -13.99
N ALA A 160 -0.36 -2.41 -13.61
CA ALA A 160 -1.69 -2.63 -14.19
C ALA A 160 -1.68 -2.49 -15.73
N VAL A 161 -1.07 -1.43 -16.27
CA VAL A 161 -0.94 -1.20 -17.71
C VAL A 161 -0.16 -2.32 -18.39
N LYS A 162 0.98 -2.72 -17.81
CA LYS A 162 1.83 -3.81 -18.31
C LYS A 162 1.07 -5.14 -18.34
N ILE A 163 0.34 -5.45 -17.26
CA ILE A 163 -0.45 -6.68 -17.14
C ILE A 163 -1.56 -6.72 -18.20
N VAL A 164 -2.34 -5.65 -18.33
CA VAL A 164 -3.42 -5.60 -19.34
C VAL A 164 -2.86 -5.78 -20.74
N LYS A 165 -1.75 -5.11 -21.08
CA LYS A 165 -1.09 -5.28 -22.38
C LYS A 165 -0.55 -6.69 -22.58
N SER A 166 -0.04 -7.35 -21.56
CA SER A 166 0.55 -8.70 -21.63
C SER A 166 -0.48 -9.79 -21.95
N LEU A 167 -1.76 -9.56 -21.67
CA LEU A 167 -2.82 -10.51 -21.98
C LEU A 167 -3.10 -10.65 -23.48
N ASN A 168 -2.71 -9.65 -24.28
CA ASN A 168 -2.88 -9.64 -25.73
C ASN A 168 -4.34 -9.92 -26.17
N VAL A 169 -5.30 -9.30 -25.49
CA VAL A 169 -6.74 -9.41 -25.74
C VAL A 169 -7.35 -8.05 -26.09
N LYS A 170 -8.53 -8.05 -26.70
CA LYS A 170 -9.23 -6.81 -27.06
C LYS A 170 -10.02 -6.20 -25.91
N LYS A 171 -10.33 -7.00 -24.88
CA LYS A 171 -11.22 -6.61 -23.80
C LYS A 171 -10.82 -7.32 -22.48
N VAL A 172 -10.90 -6.62 -21.35
CA VAL A 172 -10.72 -7.18 -20.00
C VAL A 172 -11.77 -6.65 -19.03
N ILE A 173 -12.11 -7.44 -18.02
CA ILE A 173 -12.82 -6.98 -16.83
C ILE A 173 -11.76 -6.50 -15.85
N PHE A 174 -11.83 -5.23 -15.40
CA PHE A 174 -10.87 -4.63 -14.48
C PHE A 174 -11.55 -4.26 -13.16
N LEU A 175 -11.06 -4.81 -12.07
CA LEU A 175 -11.68 -4.74 -10.74
C LEU A 175 -10.70 -4.21 -9.70
N PRO A 176 -11.15 -3.61 -8.59
CA PRO A 176 -12.46 -3.03 -8.40
C PRO A 176 -12.46 -1.50 -8.60
N ASP A 177 -11.30 -0.86 -8.82
CA ASP A 177 -11.10 0.59 -8.85
C ASP A 177 -11.45 1.18 -10.22
N ASP A 178 -12.49 2.03 -10.27
CA ASP A 178 -12.94 2.70 -11.48
C ASP A 178 -11.94 3.73 -12.02
N TYR A 179 -11.25 4.45 -11.12
CA TYR A 179 -10.28 5.48 -11.53
C TYR A 179 -8.99 4.85 -12.06
N LEU A 180 -8.48 3.82 -11.39
CA LEU A 180 -7.35 3.05 -11.93
C LEU A 180 -7.71 2.39 -13.26
N ALA A 181 -8.94 1.87 -13.41
CA ALA A 181 -9.43 1.32 -14.67
C ALA A 181 -9.44 2.37 -15.79
N LYS A 182 -9.90 3.59 -15.53
CA LYS A 182 -9.88 4.72 -16.46
C LYS A 182 -8.45 5.14 -16.80
N TYR A 183 -7.55 5.16 -15.82
CA TYR A 183 -6.13 5.42 -16.04
C TYR A 183 -5.53 4.35 -16.99
N VAL A 184 -5.77 3.06 -16.74
CA VAL A 184 -5.31 1.97 -17.61
C VAL A 184 -5.90 2.12 -19.00
N ALA A 185 -7.20 2.40 -19.14
CA ALA A 185 -7.85 2.63 -20.45
C ALA A 185 -7.19 3.78 -21.22
N SER A 186 -6.74 4.83 -20.56
CA SER A 186 -6.01 5.94 -21.21
C SER A 186 -4.62 5.56 -21.72
N GLN A 187 -4.07 4.43 -21.28
CA GLN A 187 -2.71 3.95 -21.61
C GLN A 187 -2.69 2.71 -22.51
N THR A 188 -3.85 2.21 -22.93
CA THR A 188 -3.98 0.97 -23.75
C THR A 188 -5.11 1.13 -24.77
N ASP A 189 -5.07 0.33 -25.83
CA ASP A 189 -6.19 0.19 -26.79
C ASP A 189 -7.16 -0.94 -26.38
N VAL A 190 -6.98 -1.54 -25.20
CA VAL A 190 -7.83 -2.62 -24.68
C VAL A 190 -9.10 -2.02 -24.11
N GLU A 191 -10.26 -2.53 -24.48
CA GLU A 191 -11.54 -2.15 -23.87
C GLU A 191 -11.60 -2.61 -22.42
N ILE A 192 -11.84 -1.68 -21.50
CA ILE A 192 -11.90 -1.95 -20.06
C ILE A 192 -13.35 -1.96 -19.58
N ILE A 193 -13.81 -3.10 -19.09
CA ILE A 193 -15.06 -3.22 -18.34
C ILE A 193 -14.73 -3.00 -16.88
N SER A 194 -15.04 -1.82 -16.32
CA SER A 194 -14.71 -1.47 -14.94
C SER A 194 -15.83 -1.82 -13.95
N TRP A 195 -15.45 -1.97 -12.68
CA TRP A 195 -16.33 -1.93 -11.52
C TRP A 195 -16.39 -0.50 -10.98
N LYS A 196 -17.40 -0.18 -10.14
CA LYS A 196 -17.60 1.18 -9.61
C LYS A 196 -17.03 1.39 -8.20
N GLY A 197 -15.99 0.65 -7.83
CA GLY A 197 -15.28 0.87 -6.59
C GLY A 197 -14.38 2.11 -6.67
N ILE A 198 -14.27 2.84 -5.58
CA ILE A 198 -13.40 4.02 -5.46
C ILE A 198 -12.62 3.98 -4.14
N CYS A 199 -11.43 4.56 -4.14
CA CYS A 199 -10.64 4.76 -2.93
C CYS A 199 -11.10 6.03 -2.21
N ILE A 200 -11.63 5.88 -0.98
CA ILE A 200 -12.15 6.99 -0.17
C ILE A 200 -11.11 8.08 0.15
N VAL A 201 -9.82 7.79 0.00
CA VAL A 201 -8.74 8.75 0.21
C VAL A 201 -8.50 9.57 -1.07
N HIS A 202 -8.37 8.88 -2.19
CA HIS A 202 -8.00 9.51 -3.46
C HIS A 202 -9.18 10.24 -4.12
N ASP A 203 -10.42 9.80 -3.84
CA ASP A 203 -11.64 10.47 -4.31
C ASP A 203 -11.87 11.87 -3.70
N GLN A 204 -11.18 12.18 -2.59
CA GLN A 204 -11.29 13.49 -1.94
C GLN A 204 -10.51 14.60 -2.67
N PHE A 205 -9.59 14.25 -3.57
CA PHE A 205 -8.85 15.25 -4.33
C PHE A 205 -9.66 15.76 -5.51
N ASN A 206 -9.51 17.05 -5.81
CA ASN A 206 -10.17 17.68 -6.96
C ASN A 206 -9.24 18.64 -7.73
N GLU A 207 -9.56 18.86 -8.99
CA GLU A 207 -8.76 19.70 -9.90
C GLU A 207 -8.62 21.15 -9.41
N ASN A 208 -9.65 21.70 -8.78
CA ASN A 208 -9.62 23.09 -8.30
C ASN A 208 -8.59 23.29 -7.18
N GLU A 209 -8.50 22.33 -6.24
CA GLU A 209 -7.48 22.35 -5.19
C GLU A 209 -6.08 22.26 -5.80
N ILE A 210 -5.87 21.35 -6.74
CA ILE A 210 -4.59 21.18 -7.46
C ILE A 210 -4.18 22.49 -8.13
N ASN A 211 -5.10 23.14 -8.86
CA ASN A 211 -4.84 24.39 -9.55
C ASN A 211 -4.57 25.55 -8.57
N ASN A 212 -5.29 25.62 -7.45
CA ASN A 212 -5.05 26.63 -6.41
C ASN A 212 -3.68 26.46 -5.75
N ILE A 213 -3.28 25.22 -5.44
CA ILE A 213 -1.96 24.92 -4.88
C ILE A 213 -0.87 25.30 -5.87
N ARG A 214 -1.03 24.99 -7.15
CA ARG A 214 -0.10 25.37 -8.21
C ARG A 214 0.05 26.87 -8.36
N LYS A 215 -1.07 27.61 -8.28
CA LYS A 215 -1.07 29.07 -8.34
C LYS A 215 -0.31 29.71 -7.17
N ASN A 216 -0.49 29.15 -5.97
CA ASN A 216 0.12 29.67 -4.74
C ASN A 216 1.57 29.21 -4.53
N ASN A 217 2.03 28.22 -5.28
CA ASN A 217 3.38 27.65 -5.20
C ASN A 217 4.01 27.56 -6.59
N PRO A 218 4.50 28.67 -7.18
CA PRO A 218 5.11 28.66 -8.50
C PRO A 218 6.25 27.65 -8.58
N GLY A 219 6.25 26.82 -9.63
CA GLY A 219 7.27 25.79 -9.87
C GLY A 219 7.09 24.49 -9.10
N ILE A 220 6.01 24.34 -8.33
CA ILE A 220 5.69 23.08 -7.65
C ILE A 220 5.46 21.96 -8.67
N LYS A 221 5.95 20.74 -8.35
CA LYS A 221 5.61 19.51 -9.05
C LYS A 221 4.48 18.80 -8.32
N ILE A 222 3.46 18.44 -9.05
CA ILE A 222 2.29 17.73 -8.54
C ILE A 222 2.32 16.32 -9.11
N ILE A 223 2.44 15.33 -8.23
CA ILE A 223 2.52 13.92 -8.60
C ILE A 223 1.38 13.16 -7.94
N ALA A 224 0.61 12.40 -8.73
CA ALA A 224 -0.62 11.78 -8.27
C ALA A 224 -0.62 10.26 -8.37
N HIS A 225 -1.34 9.63 -7.46
CA HIS A 225 -1.61 8.19 -7.55
C HIS A 225 -2.74 7.92 -8.55
N PRO A 226 -2.66 6.85 -9.38
CA PRO A 226 -3.67 6.55 -10.40
C PRO A 226 -5.09 6.21 -9.88
N GLU A 227 -5.26 6.05 -8.57
CA GLU A 227 -6.58 5.95 -7.91
C GLU A 227 -7.28 7.32 -7.77
N CYS A 228 -6.64 8.42 -8.16
CA CYS A 228 -7.25 9.75 -8.15
C CYS A 228 -8.24 9.92 -9.32
N PRO A 229 -9.22 10.84 -9.18
CA PRO A 229 -10.11 11.21 -10.28
C PRO A 229 -9.35 11.58 -11.56
N PRO A 230 -9.88 11.27 -12.75
CA PRO A 230 -9.20 11.53 -14.03
C PRO A 230 -8.79 13.00 -14.23
N GLU A 231 -9.59 13.95 -13.75
CA GLU A 231 -9.28 15.39 -13.81
C GLU A 231 -8.07 15.77 -12.94
N VAL A 232 -7.90 15.11 -11.79
CA VAL A 232 -6.73 15.28 -10.91
C VAL A 232 -5.47 14.72 -11.60
N ILE A 233 -5.59 13.55 -12.21
CA ILE A 233 -4.49 12.95 -12.99
C ILE A 233 -4.07 13.86 -14.13
N LYS A 234 -5.03 14.42 -14.86
CA LYS A 234 -4.77 15.34 -15.97
C LYS A 234 -4.11 16.67 -15.52
N ALA A 235 -4.46 17.16 -14.34
CA ALA A 235 -3.88 18.37 -13.74
C ALA A 235 -2.48 18.13 -13.12
N SER A 236 -2.03 16.89 -12.99
CA SER A 236 -0.75 16.51 -12.36
C SER A 236 0.40 16.50 -13.39
N ASP A 237 1.64 16.69 -12.89
CA ASP A 237 2.86 16.60 -13.71
C ASP A 237 3.30 15.16 -13.96
N PHE A 238 2.89 14.25 -13.07
CA PHE A 238 3.20 12.82 -13.14
C PHE A 238 2.09 12.01 -12.47
N ALA A 239 1.79 10.85 -13.02
CA ALA A 239 0.92 9.86 -12.40
C ALA A 239 1.63 8.51 -12.31
N GLY A 240 1.61 7.90 -11.13
CA GLY A 240 2.27 6.61 -10.91
C GLY A 240 1.99 6.00 -9.54
N SER A 241 2.36 4.73 -9.39
CA SER A 241 2.27 4.01 -8.11
C SER A 241 3.06 4.72 -7.01
N THR A 242 2.87 4.30 -5.76
CA THR A 242 3.65 4.86 -4.63
C THR A 242 5.15 4.73 -4.87
N SER A 243 5.65 3.59 -5.36
CA SER A 243 7.06 3.44 -5.74
C SER A 243 7.44 4.34 -6.92
N GLY A 244 6.56 4.52 -7.91
CA GLY A 244 6.78 5.45 -9.03
C GLY A 244 6.94 6.88 -8.54
N MET A 245 6.10 7.31 -7.59
CA MET A 245 6.16 8.64 -6.98
C MET A 245 7.45 8.83 -6.16
N ILE A 246 7.88 7.82 -5.39
CA ILE A 246 9.15 7.82 -4.65
C ILE A 246 10.33 8.01 -5.64
N ASN A 247 10.37 7.22 -6.70
CA ASN A 247 11.41 7.32 -7.71
C ASN A 247 11.40 8.67 -8.41
N TYR A 248 10.21 9.21 -8.74
CA TYR A 248 10.10 10.54 -9.33
C TYR A 248 10.76 11.62 -8.46
N VAL A 249 10.48 11.63 -7.15
CA VAL A 249 11.11 12.60 -6.22
C VAL A 249 12.62 12.39 -6.14
N LYS A 250 13.06 11.14 -6.00
CA LYS A 250 14.48 10.77 -5.90
C LYS A 250 15.27 11.17 -7.15
N ASP A 251 14.73 10.91 -8.34
CA ASP A 251 15.45 11.10 -9.60
C ASP A 251 15.41 12.57 -10.07
N ASN A 252 14.31 13.29 -9.81
CA ASN A 252 14.13 14.66 -10.29
C ASN A 252 14.50 15.73 -9.26
N GLN A 253 14.57 15.41 -7.97
CA GLN A 253 14.87 16.34 -6.86
C GLN A 253 14.17 17.71 -7.02
N PRO A 254 12.83 17.76 -7.15
CA PRO A 254 12.13 19.01 -7.37
C PRO A 254 12.29 19.93 -6.15
N LYS A 255 12.36 21.25 -6.34
CA LYS A 255 12.45 22.20 -5.21
C LYS A 255 11.22 22.09 -4.30
N LYS A 256 10.03 21.95 -4.91
CA LYS A 256 8.76 21.75 -4.21
C LYS A 256 7.97 20.62 -4.87
N VAL A 257 7.33 19.80 -4.07
CA VAL A 257 6.46 18.72 -4.54
C VAL A 257 5.21 18.59 -3.69
N MET A 258 4.09 18.33 -4.35
CA MET A 258 2.87 17.83 -3.71
C MET A 258 2.63 16.40 -4.17
N MET A 259 2.48 15.51 -3.20
CA MET A 259 2.09 14.13 -3.46
C MET A 259 0.58 13.98 -3.24
N VAL A 260 -0.15 13.76 -4.33
CA VAL A 260 -1.61 13.60 -4.31
C VAL A 260 -1.92 12.13 -4.01
N THR A 261 -1.79 11.80 -2.74
CA THR A 261 -1.99 10.47 -2.16
C THR A 261 -2.12 10.56 -0.63
N GLU A 262 -2.06 9.45 0.08
CA GLU A 262 -2.11 9.40 1.55
C GLU A 262 -0.97 10.19 2.21
N CYS A 263 -1.31 10.97 3.22
CA CYS A 263 -0.48 12.03 3.81
C CYS A 263 0.86 11.54 4.36
N SER A 264 0.89 10.42 5.09
CA SER A 264 2.11 9.91 5.74
C SER A 264 3.21 9.53 4.76
N MET A 265 2.86 9.26 3.51
CA MET A 265 3.85 8.96 2.48
C MET A 265 4.79 10.15 2.24
N SER A 266 4.27 11.39 2.29
CA SER A 266 5.10 12.60 2.17
C SER A 266 6.11 12.71 3.30
N ASP A 267 5.71 12.39 4.55
CA ASP A 267 6.60 12.41 5.69
C ASP A 267 7.71 11.37 5.57
N ASN A 268 7.36 10.15 5.16
CA ASN A 268 8.32 9.06 4.98
C ASN A 268 9.37 9.39 3.91
N ILE A 269 8.95 9.97 2.79
CA ILE A 269 9.84 10.30 1.67
C ILE A 269 10.69 11.54 1.98
N GLN A 270 10.17 12.51 2.73
CA GLN A 270 10.92 13.70 3.13
C GLN A 270 12.17 13.35 3.95
N VAL A 271 12.12 12.32 4.75
CA VAL A 271 13.27 11.83 5.52
C VAL A 271 14.48 11.55 4.60
N GLU A 272 14.23 10.97 3.44
CA GLU A 272 15.28 10.61 2.47
C GLU A 272 15.59 11.72 1.46
N ASN A 273 14.73 12.77 1.40
CA ASN A 273 14.85 13.90 0.47
C ASN A 273 14.82 15.24 1.24
N PRO A 274 15.82 15.52 2.11
CA PRO A 274 15.78 16.64 3.05
C PRO A 274 15.85 18.03 2.38
N ASN A 275 16.19 18.10 1.10
CA ASN A 275 16.29 19.33 0.30
C ASN A 275 15.02 19.62 -0.52
N VAL A 276 14.06 18.71 -0.51
CA VAL A 276 12.78 18.85 -1.20
C VAL A 276 11.74 19.41 -0.23
N GLU A 277 11.04 20.47 -0.61
CA GLU A 277 9.91 20.99 0.15
C GLU A 277 8.64 20.25 -0.23
N PHE A 278 8.02 19.57 0.76
CA PHE A 278 6.77 18.84 0.57
C PHE A 278 5.59 19.70 0.98
N ILE A 279 4.71 20.00 0.03
CA ILE A 279 3.39 20.57 0.30
C ILE A 279 2.43 19.42 0.50
N ARG A 280 1.84 19.32 1.70
CA ARG A 280 1.05 18.16 2.11
C ARG A 280 -0.45 18.42 1.98
N PRO A 281 -1.16 17.68 1.13
CA PRO A 281 -2.60 17.52 1.32
C PRO A 281 -2.80 16.56 2.50
N CYS A 282 -3.71 16.87 3.41
CA CYS A 282 -3.89 16.06 4.61
C CYS A 282 -5.02 15.01 4.47
N ASN A 283 -5.00 14.22 3.41
CA ASN A 283 -5.92 13.09 3.25
C ASN A 283 -5.31 11.84 3.91
N ILE A 284 -5.97 11.35 4.93
CA ILE A 284 -5.51 10.22 5.77
C ILE A 284 -6.37 9.00 5.47
N CYS A 285 -5.74 7.84 5.31
CA CYS A 285 -6.45 6.57 5.20
C CYS A 285 -6.88 6.07 6.60
N PRO A 286 -8.19 6.07 6.93
CA PRO A 286 -8.65 5.66 8.25
C PRO A 286 -8.38 4.19 8.54
N HIS A 287 -8.26 3.37 7.49
CA HIS A 287 -7.93 1.95 7.62
C HIS A 287 -6.46 1.72 7.98
N MET A 288 -5.54 2.40 7.28
CA MET A 288 -4.11 2.30 7.57
C MET A 288 -3.77 2.82 8.97
N LYS A 289 -4.49 3.85 9.46
CA LYS A 289 -4.28 4.44 10.79
C LYS A 289 -4.84 3.60 11.95
N LYS A 290 -5.52 2.49 11.67
CA LYS A 290 -5.84 1.49 12.69
C LYS A 290 -4.61 0.73 13.17
N ILE A 291 -3.57 0.68 12.36
CA ILE A 291 -2.29 0.04 12.71
C ILE A 291 -1.47 1.04 13.52
N THR A 292 -1.20 0.71 14.77
CA THR A 292 -0.47 1.56 15.72
C THR A 292 0.59 0.76 16.46
N LEU A 293 1.63 1.43 17.00
CA LEU A 293 2.68 0.76 17.78
C LEU A 293 2.15 -0.09 18.94
N PRO A 294 1.17 0.38 19.75
CA PRO A 294 0.58 -0.45 20.81
C PRO A 294 -0.06 -1.75 20.28
N LYS A 295 -0.83 -1.67 19.17
CA LYS A 295 -1.46 -2.85 18.57
C LYS A 295 -0.45 -3.81 17.95
N ILE A 296 0.61 -3.28 17.33
CA ILE A 296 1.71 -4.08 16.79
C ILE A 296 2.40 -4.84 17.92
N LEU A 297 2.68 -4.16 19.04
CA LEU A 297 3.30 -4.79 20.20
C LEU A 297 2.42 -5.91 20.77
N ASP A 298 1.14 -5.62 21.03
CA ASP A 298 0.18 -6.60 21.55
C ASP A 298 0.04 -7.80 20.61
N CYS A 299 -0.07 -7.54 19.32
CA CYS A 299 -0.15 -8.56 18.28
C CYS A 299 1.08 -9.48 18.27
N LEU A 300 2.29 -8.93 18.41
CA LEU A 300 3.51 -9.72 18.49
C LEU A 300 3.65 -10.49 19.81
N GLU A 301 3.28 -9.88 20.93
CA GLU A 301 3.35 -10.52 22.25
C GLU A 301 2.44 -11.76 22.32
N ASN A 302 1.21 -11.59 21.89
CA ASN A 302 0.13 -12.58 22.05
C ASN A 302 -0.11 -13.42 20.78
N GLU A 303 0.58 -13.08 19.66
CA GLU A 303 0.41 -13.71 18.33
C GLU A 303 -1.06 -13.74 17.87
N THR A 304 -1.77 -12.64 18.14
CA THR A 304 -3.17 -12.44 17.77
C THR A 304 -3.31 -11.89 16.36
N GLY A 305 -4.53 -11.96 15.78
CA GLY A 305 -4.79 -11.43 14.44
C GLY A 305 -4.18 -12.28 13.32
N GLU A 306 -4.07 -13.59 13.51
CA GLU A 306 -3.59 -14.48 12.46
C GLU A 306 -4.58 -14.56 11.29
N ILE A 307 -4.06 -14.42 10.08
CA ILE A 307 -4.82 -14.61 8.84
C ILE A 307 -4.97 -16.10 8.57
N ILE A 308 -6.21 -16.56 8.65
CA ILE A 308 -6.58 -17.95 8.38
C ILE A 308 -7.45 -18.01 7.12
N MET A 309 -7.11 -18.88 6.21
CA MET A 309 -7.86 -19.12 4.97
C MET A 309 -7.90 -20.64 4.69
N ASP A 310 -8.96 -21.11 4.05
CA ASP A 310 -9.04 -22.48 3.59
C ASP A 310 -8.11 -22.75 2.40
N GLN A 311 -7.71 -24.02 2.24
CA GLN A 311 -6.72 -24.43 1.23
C GLN A 311 -7.21 -24.25 -0.21
N GLU A 312 -8.50 -24.33 -0.46
CA GLU A 312 -9.08 -24.14 -1.79
C GLU A 312 -8.93 -22.67 -2.21
N THR A 313 -9.32 -21.74 -1.33
CA THR A 313 -9.14 -20.29 -1.54
C THR A 313 -7.66 -19.95 -1.73
N ILE A 314 -6.77 -20.48 -0.87
CA ILE A 314 -5.33 -20.24 -1.01
C ILE A 314 -4.84 -20.72 -2.40
N SER A 315 -5.17 -21.93 -2.79
CA SER A 315 -4.68 -22.51 -4.04
C SER A 315 -5.13 -21.72 -5.27
N LYS A 316 -6.39 -21.30 -5.31
CA LYS A 316 -6.96 -20.52 -6.43
C LYS A 316 -6.43 -19.08 -6.46
N ALA A 317 -6.52 -18.37 -5.33
CA ALA A 317 -6.14 -16.96 -5.24
C ALA A 317 -4.63 -16.75 -5.45
N ARG A 318 -3.80 -17.67 -4.97
CA ARG A 318 -2.35 -17.62 -5.13
C ARG A 318 -1.93 -17.55 -6.59
N LEU A 319 -2.58 -18.31 -7.49
CA LEU A 319 -2.24 -18.35 -8.91
C LEU A 319 -2.33 -16.96 -9.58
N SER A 320 -3.37 -16.18 -9.24
CA SER A 320 -3.55 -14.84 -9.81
C SER A 320 -2.49 -13.85 -9.30
N VAL A 321 -2.06 -14.00 -8.03
CA VAL A 321 -1.00 -13.18 -7.42
C VAL A 321 0.39 -13.58 -7.96
N GLU A 322 0.67 -14.88 -8.09
CA GLU A 322 1.95 -15.37 -8.67
C GLU A 322 2.15 -14.89 -10.11
N LYS A 323 1.09 -14.91 -10.93
CA LYS A 323 1.14 -14.34 -12.30
C LYS A 323 1.51 -12.86 -12.27
N MET A 324 0.93 -12.08 -11.36
CA MET A 324 1.26 -10.66 -11.17
C MET A 324 2.74 -10.47 -10.82
N VAL A 325 3.24 -11.26 -9.87
CA VAL A 325 4.64 -11.21 -9.42
C VAL A 325 5.60 -11.61 -10.55
N ALA A 326 5.26 -12.65 -11.32
CA ALA A 326 6.07 -13.12 -12.45
C ALA A 326 6.19 -12.07 -13.58
N ILE A 327 5.11 -11.34 -13.87
CA ILE A 327 5.14 -10.24 -14.85
C ILE A 327 6.00 -9.07 -14.35
N GLY A 328 5.98 -8.82 -13.03
CA GLY A 328 6.75 -7.78 -12.38
C GLY A 328 6.34 -6.36 -12.79
N ARG A 329 7.23 -5.40 -12.57
CA ARG A 329 7.04 -3.97 -12.92
C ARG A 329 7.36 -3.69 -14.38
#